data_e5004e221358c275a7faa5891d3b923a
#
_entry.id   e5004e221358c275a7faa5891d3b923a
#
_cell.length_a   1.000
_cell.length_b   1.000
_cell.length_c   1.000
_cell.angle_alpha   90.00
_cell.angle_beta   90.00
_cell.angle_gamma   90.00
#
_symmetry.space_group_name_H-M   'P 1'
#
loop_
_entity.id
_entity.type
_entity.pdbx_description
1 polymer ?
#
loop_
_entity_poly.entity_id
_entity_poly.type
_entity_poly.pdbx_seq_one_letter_code
_entity_poly.pdbx_strand_id
1 'polypeptide(L)'
;MEQFRLMMRGISKSYGNAAALQDVDFSVRPGEVHALIGENGAGKSTLLNILSGVRGADSGEISVNGNRVQIRSPLSAREAGIAMIHQELQHVPELSVAQNMFLGRPLTRAGGWWVDKKAQLARATLILKTLDPTIDPDTPIRNLKVSQQQIVEIARALLDDAKIIAMD
;
A
#
# COMPACT_ATOMS: atom_id res chain seq x y z
N MET A 1 18.43 18.02 11.98
CA MET A 1 17.03 18.14 11.52
C MET A 1 16.39 16.77 11.61
N GLU A 2 15.27 16.62 12.30
CA GLU A 2 14.53 15.36 12.32
C GLU A 2 14.09 15.02 10.91
N GLN A 3 14.50 13.85 10.44
CA GLN A 3 14.18 13.39 9.08
C GLN A 3 12.89 12.58 9.15
N PHE A 4 11.78 13.15 8.69
CA PHE A 4 10.52 12.42 8.55
C PHE A 4 10.54 11.50 7.34
N ARG A 5 9.96 10.29 7.50
CA ARG A 5 9.71 9.36 6.39
C ARG A 5 8.59 9.87 5.49
N LEU A 6 7.52 10.34 6.12
CA LEU A 6 6.35 10.95 5.48
C LEU A 6 6.09 12.29 6.14
N MET A 7 5.75 13.29 5.34
CA MET A 7 5.23 14.56 5.81
C MET A 7 4.12 15.02 4.86
N MET A 8 2.98 15.30 5.41
CA MET A 8 1.83 15.92 4.76
C MET A 8 1.58 17.25 5.46
N ARG A 9 1.54 18.36 4.74
CA ARG A 9 1.39 19.72 5.31
C ARG A 9 0.25 20.47 4.63
N GLY A 10 -0.60 21.09 5.44
CA GLY A 10 -1.69 21.93 4.99
C GLY A 10 -2.72 21.19 4.13
N ILE A 11 -2.89 19.89 4.34
CA ILE A 11 -3.76 19.06 3.51
C ILE A 11 -5.21 19.46 3.74
N SER A 12 -5.86 19.88 2.67
CA SER A 12 -7.31 20.17 2.68
C SER A 12 -8.02 19.35 1.61
N LYS A 13 -9.25 18.93 1.92
CA LYS A 13 -10.12 18.19 1.01
C LYS A 13 -11.59 18.45 1.32
N SER A 14 -12.35 18.80 0.30
CA SER A 14 -13.80 18.99 0.38
C SER A 14 -14.52 18.07 -0.58
N TYR A 15 -15.72 17.66 -0.20
CA TYR A 15 -16.67 16.94 -1.04
C TYR A 15 -17.96 17.76 -1.15
N GLY A 16 -18.15 18.43 -2.28
CA GLY A 16 -19.20 19.44 -2.41
C GLY A 16 -19.01 20.54 -1.38
N ASN A 17 -20.00 20.76 -0.52
CA ASN A 17 -19.96 21.78 0.54
C ASN A 17 -19.42 21.26 1.88
N ALA A 18 -19.07 19.98 1.98
CA ALA A 18 -18.56 19.41 3.21
C ALA A 18 -17.04 19.34 3.18
N ALA A 19 -16.38 20.02 4.11
CA ALA A 19 -14.94 19.92 4.31
C ALA A 19 -14.62 18.62 5.08
N ALA A 20 -13.90 17.71 4.46
CA ALA A 20 -13.45 16.46 5.06
C ALA A 20 -12.09 16.61 5.75
N LEU A 21 -11.22 17.49 5.24
CA LEU A 21 -9.94 17.85 5.83
C LEU A 21 -9.75 19.36 5.68
N GLN A 22 -9.25 20.02 6.71
CA GLN A 22 -8.93 21.46 6.70
C GLN A 22 -7.56 21.68 7.31
N ASP A 23 -6.59 22.08 6.50
CA ASP A 23 -5.23 22.46 6.89
C ASP A 23 -4.56 21.41 7.82
N VAL A 24 -4.65 20.14 7.45
CA VAL A 24 -4.18 19.01 8.27
C VAL A 24 -2.71 18.78 8.03
N ASP A 25 -1.94 18.77 9.12
CA ASP A 25 -0.56 18.34 9.15
C ASP A 25 -0.47 16.91 9.71
N PHE A 26 0.31 16.07 9.05
CA PHE A 26 0.56 14.69 9.46
C PHE A 26 1.99 14.29 9.14
N SER A 27 2.68 13.64 10.07
CA SER A 27 4.05 13.22 9.84
C SER A 27 4.36 11.89 10.52
N VAL A 28 5.24 11.09 9.89
CA VAL A 28 5.70 9.80 10.39
C VAL A 28 7.22 9.71 10.26
N ARG A 29 7.89 9.23 11.31
CA ARG A 29 9.35 9.03 11.31
C ARG A 29 9.73 7.66 10.73
N PRO A 30 10.98 7.48 10.32
CA PRO A 30 11.49 6.16 9.96
C PRO A 30 11.38 5.17 11.13
N GLY A 31 10.83 3.96 10.87
CA GLY A 31 10.67 2.91 11.87
C GLY A 31 9.55 3.16 12.89
N GLU A 32 8.76 4.22 12.72
CA GLU A 32 7.64 4.53 13.59
C GLU A 32 6.40 3.73 13.18
N VAL A 33 5.66 3.23 14.19
CA VAL A 33 4.28 2.76 14.06
C VAL A 33 3.38 3.88 14.57
N HIS A 34 2.63 4.50 13.67
CA HIS A 34 1.78 5.65 13.94
C HIS A 34 0.31 5.27 13.82
N ALA A 35 -0.45 5.38 14.91
CA ALA A 35 -1.89 5.11 14.93
C ALA A 35 -2.69 6.38 14.60
N LEU A 36 -3.55 6.30 13.59
CA LEU A 36 -4.48 7.37 13.22
C LEU A 36 -5.84 7.12 13.90
N ILE A 37 -6.09 7.84 14.99
CA ILE A 37 -7.27 7.64 15.85
C ILE A 37 -8.25 8.81 15.69
N GLY A 38 -9.53 8.53 15.71
CA GLY A 38 -10.61 9.53 15.63
C GLY A 38 -11.97 8.89 15.39
N GLU A 39 -13.03 9.66 15.58
CA GLU A 39 -14.41 9.24 15.35
C GLU A 39 -14.70 8.92 13.88
N ASN A 40 -15.83 8.27 13.63
CA ASN A 40 -16.30 8.09 12.25
C ASN A 40 -16.59 9.46 11.63
N GLY A 41 -16.09 9.67 10.40
CA GLY A 41 -16.19 10.98 9.74
C GLY A 41 -15.08 11.97 10.07
N ALA A 42 -14.13 11.66 10.97
CA ALA A 42 -13.01 12.54 11.31
C ALA A 42 -11.96 12.74 10.19
N GLY A 43 -12.19 12.23 8.98
CA GLY A 43 -11.30 12.42 7.83
C GLY A 43 -10.18 11.39 7.70
N LYS A 44 -10.08 10.37 8.57
CA LYS A 44 -9.02 9.35 8.53
C LYS A 44 -8.88 8.68 7.17
N SER A 45 -9.95 8.06 6.68
CA SER A 45 -9.96 7.38 5.38
C SER A 45 -9.76 8.38 4.22
N THR A 46 -10.17 9.65 4.38
CA THR A 46 -9.87 10.69 3.38
C THR A 46 -8.38 10.97 3.31
N LEU A 47 -7.69 11.09 4.46
CA LEU A 47 -6.25 11.28 4.51
C LEU A 47 -5.50 10.09 3.89
N LEU A 48 -5.92 8.86 4.23
CA LEU A 48 -5.36 7.62 3.67
C LEU A 48 -5.63 7.50 2.16
N ASN A 49 -6.81 7.88 1.68
CA ASN A 49 -7.15 7.91 0.25
C ASN A 49 -6.30 8.93 -0.53
N ILE A 50 -5.93 10.06 0.08
CA ILE A 50 -4.99 11.01 -0.52
C ILE A 50 -3.59 10.41 -0.56
N LEU A 51 -3.14 9.80 0.52
CA LEU A 51 -1.83 9.16 0.61
C LEU A 51 -1.68 7.99 -0.37
N SER A 52 -2.75 7.22 -0.59
CA SER A 52 -2.77 6.10 -1.54
C SER A 52 -3.00 6.52 -3.00
N GLY A 53 -3.28 7.80 -3.26
CA GLY A 53 -3.53 8.32 -4.60
C GLY A 53 -4.90 7.96 -5.20
N VAL A 54 -5.81 7.41 -4.40
CA VAL A 54 -7.21 7.17 -4.80
C VAL A 54 -7.96 8.49 -4.96
N ARG A 55 -7.58 9.50 -4.16
CA ARG A 55 -8.12 10.87 -4.23
C ARG A 55 -6.98 11.88 -4.20
N GLY A 56 -7.16 13.00 -4.89
CA GLY A 56 -6.25 14.14 -4.79
C GLY A 56 -6.65 15.06 -3.65
N ALA A 57 -5.66 15.66 -2.97
CA ALA A 57 -5.89 16.81 -2.09
C ALA A 57 -6.30 18.04 -2.91
N ASP A 58 -7.09 18.94 -2.33
CA ASP A 58 -7.43 20.22 -2.94
C ASP A 58 -6.29 21.24 -2.72
N SER A 59 -5.60 21.13 -1.57
CA SER A 59 -4.40 21.93 -1.25
C SER A 59 -3.47 21.14 -0.32
N GLY A 60 -2.25 21.67 -0.14
CA GLY A 60 -1.23 21.10 0.71
C GLY A 60 -0.11 20.41 -0.07
N GLU A 61 0.82 19.86 0.66
CA GLU A 61 2.02 19.23 0.12
C GLU A 61 2.31 17.89 0.79
N ILE A 62 2.82 16.95 0.00
CA ILE A 62 3.26 15.64 0.49
C ILE A 62 4.74 15.50 0.17
N SER A 63 5.52 15.06 1.15
CA SER A 63 6.92 14.70 0.95
C SER A 63 7.23 13.33 1.56
N VAL A 64 8.06 12.58 0.86
CA VAL A 64 8.58 11.27 1.27
C VAL A 64 10.10 11.33 1.31
N ASN A 65 10.71 10.97 2.42
CA ASN A 65 12.16 11.10 2.64
C ASN A 65 12.69 12.52 2.35
N GLY A 66 11.92 13.56 2.69
CA GLY A 66 12.28 14.95 2.44
C GLY A 66 12.09 15.43 1.00
N ASN A 67 11.75 14.56 0.06
CA ASN A 67 11.48 14.92 -1.32
C ASN A 67 9.99 15.15 -1.52
N ARG A 68 9.62 16.31 -2.09
CA ARG A 68 8.23 16.59 -2.46
C ARG A 68 7.77 15.62 -3.54
N VAL A 69 6.62 14.98 -3.34
CA VAL A 69 6.01 14.03 -4.27
C VAL A 69 4.61 14.49 -4.68
N GLN A 70 4.24 14.19 -5.92
CA GLN A 70 2.87 14.41 -6.39
C GLN A 70 2.17 13.07 -6.53
N ILE A 71 1.25 12.81 -5.61
CA ILE A 71 0.46 11.59 -5.61
C ILE A 71 -0.86 11.86 -6.35
N ARG A 72 -0.96 11.38 -7.59
CA ARG A 72 -2.13 11.57 -8.47
C ARG A 72 -2.87 10.26 -8.79
N SER A 73 -2.28 9.14 -8.45
CA SER A 73 -2.83 7.81 -8.71
C SER A 73 -2.20 6.78 -7.76
N PRO A 74 -2.80 5.60 -7.58
CA PRO A 74 -2.19 4.51 -6.82
C PRO A 74 -0.82 4.10 -7.36
N LEU A 75 -0.60 4.24 -8.66
CA LEU A 75 0.72 3.97 -9.27
C LEU A 75 1.77 4.97 -8.76
N SER A 76 1.47 6.28 -8.78
CA SER A 76 2.41 7.30 -8.28
C SER A 76 2.64 7.20 -6.77
N ALA A 77 1.67 6.77 -5.98
CA ALA A 77 1.86 6.48 -4.55
C ALA A 77 2.86 5.34 -4.36
N ARG A 78 2.70 4.25 -5.11
CA ARG A 78 3.60 3.10 -5.08
C ARG A 78 5.01 3.47 -5.53
N GLU A 79 5.17 4.26 -6.59
CA GLU A 79 6.48 4.77 -7.05
C GLU A 79 7.16 5.64 -5.99
N ALA A 80 6.39 6.35 -5.16
CA ALA A 80 6.88 7.06 -4.00
C ALA A 80 7.22 6.16 -2.79
N GLY A 81 7.02 4.84 -2.91
CA GLY A 81 7.28 3.87 -1.85
C GLY A 81 6.18 3.76 -0.81
N ILE A 82 4.94 4.12 -1.17
CA ILE A 82 3.76 4.03 -0.31
C ILE A 82 2.91 2.84 -0.75
N ALA A 83 2.63 1.93 0.16
CA ALA A 83 1.68 0.84 -0.03
C ALA A 83 0.47 1.02 0.88
N MET A 84 -0.71 0.71 0.35
CA MET A 84 -1.97 0.72 1.09
C MET A 84 -2.52 -0.69 1.22
N ILE A 85 -2.86 -1.09 2.44
CA ILE A 85 -3.60 -2.31 2.74
C ILE A 85 -5.02 -1.89 3.11
N HIS A 86 -5.99 -2.33 2.32
CA HIS A 86 -7.39 -2.00 2.51
C HIS A 86 -8.05 -2.97 3.48
N GLN A 87 -9.10 -2.52 4.16
CA GLN A 87 -9.90 -3.33 5.07
C GLN A 87 -10.56 -4.53 4.36
N GLU A 88 -10.98 -4.35 3.11
CA GLU A 88 -11.51 -5.43 2.27
C GLU A 88 -10.38 -6.11 1.49
N LEU A 89 -10.32 -7.44 1.59
CA LEU A 89 -9.33 -8.25 0.89
C LEU A 89 -9.59 -8.23 -0.62
N GLN A 90 -8.61 -7.75 -1.38
CA GLN A 90 -8.70 -7.63 -2.84
C GLN A 90 -7.97 -8.77 -3.54
N HIS A 91 -8.44 -10.00 -3.35
CA HIS A 91 -7.86 -11.18 -3.97
C HIS A 91 -8.74 -11.76 -5.08
N VAL A 92 -8.10 -12.43 -6.02
CA VAL A 92 -8.77 -13.33 -6.97
C VAL A 92 -8.70 -14.73 -6.39
N PRO A 93 -9.82 -15.31 -5.92
CA PRO A 93 -9.83 -16.55 -5.12
C PRO A 93 -9.25 -17.77 -5.83
N GLU A 94 -9.42 -17.85 -7.17
CA GLU A 94 -8.97 -18.95 -8.02
C GLU A 94 -7.47 -18.91 -8.32
N LEU A 95 -6.85 -17.76 -8.20
CA LEU A 95 -5.42 -17.61 -8.43
C LEU A 95 -4.62 -18.04 -7.20
N SER A 96 -3.40 -18.54 -7.43
CA SER A 96 -2.50 -18.87 -6.35
C SER A 96 -2.04 -17.63 -5.58
N VAL A 97 -1.49 -17.82 -4.39
CA VAL A 97 -0.87 -16.77 -3.58
C VAL A 97 0.16 -15.99 -4.40
N ALA A 98 1.09 -16.67 -5.05
CA ALA A 98 2.10 -16.02 -5.89
C ALA A 98 1.46 -15.21 -7.03
N GLN A 99 0.45 -15.74 -7.69
CA GLN A 99 -0.26 -15.02 -8.75
C GLN A 99 -0.97 -13.76 -8.22
N ASN A 100 -1.62 -13.85 -7.05
CA ASN A 100 -2.25 -12.69 -6.40
C ASN A 100 -1.21 -11.64 -6.00
N MET A 101 -0.07 -12.04 -5.44
CA MET A 101 1.01 -11.12 -5.07
C MET A 101 1.52 -10.32 -6.28
N PHE A 102 1.58 -10.92 -7.46
CA PHE A 102 2.06 -10.27 -8.69
C PHE A 102 0.94 -9.77 -9.62
N LEU A 103 -0.30 -9.73 -9.16
CA LEU A 103 -1.42 -9.26 -9.95
C LEU A 103 -1.22 -7.79 -10.35
N GLY A 104 -1.32 -7.51 -11.66
CA GLY A 104 -1.09 -6.17 -12.22
C GLY A 104 0.39 -5.75 -12.35
N ARG A 105 1.34 -6.61 -11.93
CA ARG A 105 2.80 -6.35 -11.98
C ARG A 105 3.61 -7.62 -12.22
N PRO A 106 3.38 -8.34 -13.31
CA PRO A 106 4.08 -9.60 -13.54
C PRO A 106 5.58 -9.37 -13.71
N LEU A 107 6.40 -10.26 -13.15
CA LEU A 107 7.79 -10.35 -13.56
C LEU A 107 7.82 -10.98 -14.95
N THR A 108 8.59 -10.37 -15.85
CA THR A 108 8.60 -10.76 -17.26
C THR A 108 10.00 -11.08 -17.73
N ARG A 109 10.10 -11.92 -18.76
CA ARG A 109 11.30 -12.24 -19.54
C ARG A 109 11.22 -11.68 -20.94
N ALA A 110 12.34 -11.68 -21.65
CA ALA A 110 12.43 -11.33 -23.07
C ALA A 110 11.75 -9.98 -23.42
N GLY A 111 12.10 -8.92 -22.66
CA GLY A 111 11.59 -7.58 -22.95
C GLY A 111 10.10 -7.38 -22.65
N GLY A 112 9.51 -8.18 -21.76
CA GLY A 112 8.11 -8.01 -21.34
C GLY A 112 7.11 -8.98 -21.97
N TRP A 113 7.53 -9.80 -22.92
CA TRP A 113 6.63 -10.67 -23.68
C TRP A 113 6.15 -11.91 -22.93
N TRP A 114 6.91 -12.40 -21.95
CA TRP A 114 6.58 -13.63 -21.24
C TRP A 114 6.64 -13.45 -19.72
N VAL A 115 5.62 -13.94 -19.02
CA VAL A 115 5.60 -13.94 -17.56
C VAL A 115 6.61 -14.96 -17.01
N ASP A 116 7.50 -14.50 -16.12
CA ASP A 116 8.44 -15.37 -15.42
C ASP A 116 7.83 -15.95 -14.14
N LYS A 117 7.00 -16.98 -14.32
CA LYS A 117 6.34 -17.66 -13.19
C LYS A 117 7.35 -18.20 -12.15
N LYS A 118 8.51 -18.70 -12.61
CA LYS A 118 9.55 -19.24 -11.70
C LYS A 118 10.15 -18.15 -10.81
N ALA A 119 10.45 -16.99 -11.39
CA ALA A 119 10.95 -15.85 -10.63
C ALA A 119 9.89 -15.30 -9.66
N GLN A 120 8.62 -15.23 -10.09
CA GLN A 120 7.51 -14.83 -9.22
C GLN A 120 7.36 -15.77 -8.02
N LEU A 121 7.37 -17.08 -8.26
CA LEU A 121 7.26 -18.09 -7.22
C LEU A 121 8.41 -18.00 -6.22
N ALA A 122 9.64 -17.90 -6.71
CA ALA A 122 10.83 -17.79 -5.87
C ALA A 122 10.79 -16.53 -4.98
N ARG A 123 10.38 -15.38 -5.55
CA ARG A 123 10.28 -14.12 -4.79
C ARG A 123 9.13 -14.14 -3.79
N ALA A 124 7.97 -14.70 -4.16
CA ALA A 124 6.85 -14.91 -3.22
C ALA A 124 7.27 -15.79 -2.04
N THR A 125 7.92 -16.93 -2.32
CA THR A 125 8.43 -17.84 -1.30
C THR A 125 9.38 -17.15 -0.32
N LEU A 126 10.27 -16.30 -0.83
CA LEU A 126 11.24 -15.58 0.02
C LEU A 126 10.53 -14.66 1.01
N ILE A 127 9.54 -13.89 0.56
CA ILE A 127 8.80 -12.95 1.40
C ILE A 127 7.90 -13.70 2.38
N LEU A 128 7.17 -14.72 1.92
CA LEU A 128 6.29 -15.50 2.77
C LEU A 128 7.03 -16.24 3.88
N LYS A 129 8.25 -16.71 3.63
CA LYS A 129 9.09 -17.33 4.67
C LYS A 129 9.38 -16.41 5.86
N THR A 130 9.40 -15.10 5.66
CA THR A 130 9.65 -14.13 6.74
C THR A 130 8.37 -13.76 7.49
N LEU A 131 7.20 -13.91 6.87
CA LEU A 131 5.90 -13.54 7.45
C LEU A 131 5.16 -14.75 8.04
N ASP A 132 4.94 -15.75 7.23
CA ASP A 132 4.32 -17.02 7.61
C ASP A 132 4.83 -18.15 6.70
N PRO A 133 5.79 -18.98 7.17
CA PRO A 133 6.37 -20.05 6.36
C PRO A 133 5.39 -21.22 6.09
N THR A 134 4.21 -21.21 6.69
CA THR A 134 3.18 -22.23 6.44
C THR A 134 2.36 -21.96 5.19
N ILE A 135 2.46 -20.76 4.61
CA ILE A 135 1.76 -20.39 3.38
C ILE A 135 2.55 -20.89 2.17
N ASP A 136 1.99 -21.88 1.47
CA ASP A 136 2.54 -22.33 0.19
C ASP A 136 2.11 -21.34 -0.91
N PRO A 137 3.07 -20.71 -1.63
CA PRO A 137 2.78 -19.73 -2.67
C PRO A 137 2.03 -20.28 -3.89
N ASP A 138 1.99 -21.58 -4.10
CA ASP A 138 1.19 -22.22 -5.16
C ASP A 138 -0.26 -22.52 -4.74
N THR A 139 -0.60 -22.39 -3.46
CA THR A 139 -1.96 -22.61 -2.97
C THR A 139 -2.92 -21.55 -3.49
N PRO A 140 -4.11 -21.90 -4.03
CA PRO A 140 -5.17 -20.94 -4.35
C PRO A 140 -5.63 -20.17 -3.11
N ILE A 141 -5.84 -18.86 -3.23
CA ILE A 141 -6.21 -17.98 -2.11
C ILE A 141 -7.47 -18.47 -1.38
N ARG A 142 -8.46 -18.99 -2.10
CA ARG A 142 -9.70 -19.53 -1.51
C ARG A 142 -9.49 -20.64 -0.48
N ASN A 143 -8.35 -21.32 -0.51
CA ASN A 143 -8.00 -22.39 0.41
C ASN A 143 -7.29 -21.90 1.67
N LEU A 144 -6.97 -20.60 1.75
CA LEU A 144 -6.33 -19.99 2.89
C LEU A 144 -7.35 -19.49 3.92
N LYS A 145 -6.98 -19.53 5.19
CA LYS A 145 -7.71 -18.84 6.27
C LYS A 145 -7.65 -17.34 6.05
N VAL A 146 -8.65 -16.61 6.55
CA VAL A 146 -8.71 -15.14 6.42
C VAL A 146 -7.44 -14.47 6.97
N SER A 147 -6.90 -14.94 8.10
CA SER A 147 -5.65 -14.42 8.65
C SER A 147 -4.46 -14.61 7.71
N GLN A 148 -4.39 -15.74 7.00
CA GLN A 148 -3.34 -15.98 6.00
C GLN A 148 -3.53 -15.10 4.76
N GLN A 149 -4.77 -14.85 4.35
CA GLN A 149 -5.06 -13.91 3.26
C GLN A 149 -4.60 -12.48 3.62
N GLN A 150 -4.76 -12.04 4.87
CA GLN A 150 -4.23 -10.76 5.35
C GLN A 150 -2.69 -10.72 5.28
N ILE A 151 -2.01 -11.82 5.61
CA ILE A 151 -0.56 -11.93 5.46
C ILE A 151 -0.15 -11.81 4.00
N VAL A 152 -0.93 -12.34 3.06
CA VAL A 152 -0.67 -12.20 1.62
C VAL A 152 -0.76 -10.72 1.18
N GLU A 153 -1.69 -9.92 1.72
CA GLU A 153 -1.73 -8.47 1.44
C GLU A 153 -0.48 -7.75 1.96
N ILE A 154 -0.02 -8.10 3.17
CA ILE A 154 1.25 -7.56 3.69
C ILE A 154 2.42 -7.99 2.81
N ALA A 155 2.49 -9.25 2.41
CA ALA A 155 3.51 -9.77 1.50
C ALA A 155 3.51 -9.02 0.16
N ARG A 156 2.33 -8.69 -0.35
CA ARG A 156 2.13 -7.90 -1.56
C ARG A 156 2.68 -6.48 -1.43
N ALA A 157 2.45 -5.82 -0.29
CA ALA A 157 3.01 -4.50 -0.01
C ALA A 157 4.55 -4.53 0.05
N LEU A 158 5.13 -5.57 0.64
CA LEU A 158 6.59 -5.73 0.75
C LEU A 158 7.27 -6.04 -0.59
N LEU A 159 6.55 -6.62 -1.56
CA LEU A 159 7.08 -6.85 -2.91
C LEU A 159 7.52 -5.57 -3.62
N ASP A 160 6.88 -4.46 -3.34
CA ASP A 160 7.13 -3.15 -3.95
C ASP A 160 8.23 -2.35 -3.23
N ASP A 161 8.98 -2.96 -2.31
CA ASP A 161 9.95 -2.27 -1.45
C ASP A 161 9.34 -1.05 -0.73
N ALA A 162 8.06 -1.16 -0.37
CA ALA A 162 7.34 -0.09 0.31
C ALA A 162 8.12 0.38 1.55
N LYS A 163 8.26 1.68 1.66
CA LYS A 163 8.92 2.36 2.80
C LYS A 163 7.90 2.86 3.82
N ILE A 164 6.65 2.96 3.38
CA ILE A 164 5.49 3.37 4.17
C ILE A 164 4.37 2.38 3.85
N ILE A 165 3.83 1.76 4.88
CA ILE A 165 2.65 0.89 4.77
C ILE A 165 1.54 1.55 5.57
N ALA A 166 0.46 1.92 4.90
CA ALA A 166 -0.76 2.41 5.51
C ALA A 166 -1.81 1.29 5.56
N MET A 167 -2.54 1.17 6.66
CA MET A 167 -3.59 0.18 6.85
C MET A 167 -4.88 0.89 7.27
N ASP A 168 -5.98 0.64 6.54
CA ASP A 168 -7.32 1.19 6.85
C ASP A 168 -8.19 0.13 7.49
#